data_7b29dfd4bce6a38dad878ef92f835be7
#
_entry.id   7b29dfd4bce6a38dad878ef92f835be7
#
_cell.length_a   1.000
_cell.length_b   1.000
_cell.length_c   1.000
_cell.angle_alpha   90.00
_cell.angle_beta   90.00
_cell.angle_gamma   90.00
#
_symmetry.space_group_name_H-M   'P 1'
#
loop_
_entity.id
_entity.type
_entity.pdbx_description
1 polymer ?
#
loop_
_entity_poly.entity_id
_entity_poly.type
_entity_poly.pdbx_seq_one_letter_code
_entity_poly.pdbx_strand_id
1 'polypeptide(L)'
;MRKQKILVTGGTGYIGSHTVVELIAAGFDVVIADSLVNSNREVLDGINQISKANVAFVEMDFCHEESVENLFQLHPDFDAIIHFAAFKAVGESVEKPLLYYRNNLFSLVNLLEKCNKYKIENIIFSSSCTVYGNPDSLPVSENAAIKLAESPYGNTKQIGEEILRDSVKAHSLKVISLRYFNPIGAHETALIGELPLGVPNNLVPFITQTAIGLREKVTVFGNDYKTIDGSCVRDYIHVVDIAKAHVIACQRLIAKKNKENYEVFNLGTGRGNSVLEVIKTFEKVSGMQLNYTIGARRSGDVEQVYADTKLANNELGWVAERDLENMLSTSWAWEKSISTNK
;
A
#
# COMPACT_ATOMS: atom_id res chain seq x y z
N MET A 1 16.51 13.97 24.09
CA MET A 1 16.26 12.58 23.63
C MET A 1 16.55 12.53 22.15
N ARG A 2 17.19 11.46 21.62
CA ARG A 2 17.34 11.31 20.15
C ARG A 2 15.96 11.12 19.51
N LYS A 3 15.80 11.58 18.28
CA LYS A 3 14.62 11.24 17.49
C LYS A 3 14.62 9.73 17.23
N GLN A 4 13.44 9.13 17.26
CA GLN A 4 13.27 7.73 16.87
C GLN A 4 13.46 7.60 15.36
N LYS A 5 14.23 6.58 14.94
CA LYS A 5 14.69 6.41 13.57
C LYS A 5 13.98 5.24 12.91
N ILE A 6 13.35 5.50 11.80
CA ILE A 6 12.53 4.53 11.07
C ILE A 6 13.14 4.23 9.70
N LEU A 7 13.35 2.95 9.40
CA LEU A 7 13.64 2.52 8.04
C LEU A 7 12.33 2.30 7.28
N VAL A 8 12.22 2.92 6.11
CA VAL A 8 11.11 2.70 5.18
C VAL A 8 11.65 2.06 3.91
N THR A 9 11.45 0.75 3.74
CA THR A 9 11.82 0.05 2.51
C THR A 9 10.74 0.25 1.46
N GLY A 10 11.11 0.49 0.21
CA GLY A 10 10.13 0.86 -0.82
C GLY A 10 9.55 2.27 -0.60
N GLY A 11 10.32 3.15 0.05
CA GLY A 11 9.85 4.46 0.50
C GLY A 11 9.68 5.49 -0.60
N THR A 12 10.14 5.26 -1.81
CA THR A 12 9.85 6.08 -3.00
C THR A 12 8.63 5.58 -3.78
N GLY A 13 8.07 4.42 -3.39
CA GLY A 13 6.82 3.90 -3.94
C GLY A 13 5.60 4.73 -3.52
N TYR A 14 4.44 4.43 -4.10
CA TYR A 14 3.20 5.17 -3.89
C TYR A 14 2.81 5.30 -2.40
N ILE A 15 2.60 4.18 -1.69
CA ILE A 15 2.22 4.22 -0.27
C ILE A 15 3.42 4.65 0.60
N GLY A 16 4.63 4.19 0.24
CA GLY A 16 5.85 4.49 0.97
C GLY A 16 6.13 5.99 1.05
N SER A 17 6.04 6.72 -0.06
CA SER A 17 6.30 8.18 -0.10
C SER A 17 5.37 8.98 0.80
N HIS A 18 4.06 8.65 0.79
CA HIS A 18 3.09 9.27 1.69
C HIS A 18 3.38 8.93 3.16
N THR A 19 3.77 7.68 3.43
CA THR A 19 4.13 7.24 4.79
C THR A 19 5.38 7.96 5.30
N VAL A 20 6.38 8.18 4.45
CA VAL A 20 7.58 8.96 4.79
C VAL A 20 7.21 10.39 5.20
N VAL A 21 6.34 11.04 4.44
CA VAL A 21 5.86 12.40 4.76
C VAL A 21 5.17 12.43 6.13
N GLU A 22 4.24 11.51 6.39
CA GLU A 22 3.51 11.44 7.65
C GLU A 22 4.42 11.08 8.84
N LEU A 23 5.43 10.22 8.66
CA LEU A 23 6.42 9.91 9.69
C LEU A 23 7.26 11.14 10.06
N ILE A 24 7.73 11.90 9.07
CA ILE A 24 8.50 13.14 9.31
C ILE A 24 7.63 14.17 10.03
N ALA A 25 6.37 14.34 9.61
CA ALA A 25 5.41 15.21 10.27
C ALA A 25 5.13 14.79 11.72
N ALA A 26 5.16 13.49 12.02
CA ALA A 26 5.04 12.94 13.37
C ALA A 26 6.34 13.06 14.21
N GLY A 27 7.43 13.61 13.64
CA GLY A 27 8.69 13.90 14.34
C GLY A 27 9.72 12.78 14.30
N PHE A 28 9.51 11.73 13.51
CA PHE A 28 10.49 10.66 13.32
C PHE A 28 11.68 11.11 12.44
N ASP A 29 12.83 10.48 12.65
CA ASP A 29 13.95 10.47 11.70
C ASP A 29 13.75 9.31 10.73
N VAL A 30 13.82 9.56 9.43
CA VAL A 30 13.46 8.56 8.41
C VAL A 30 14.62 8.31 7.46
N VAL A 31 14.92 7.02 7.24
CA VAL A 31 15.80 6.56 6.17
C VAL A 31 14.97 5.79 5.15
N ILE A 32 14.99 6.22 3.91
CA ILE A 32 14.39 5.51 2.79
C ILE A 32 15.41 4.55 2.18
N ALA A 33 15.03 3.30 1.93
CA ALA A 33 15.78 2.38 1.10
C ALA A 33 14.89 1.82 -0.01
N ASP A 34 15.29 2.00 -1.28
CA ASP A 34 14.50 1.62 -2.44
C ASP A 34 15.41 1.28 -3.63
N SER A 35 14.99 0.37 -4.48
CA SER A 35 15.72 -0.04 -5.68
C SER A 35 15.36 0.78 -6.92
N LEU A 36 14.35 1.63 -6.84
CA LEU A 36 13.79 2.45 -7.92
C LEU A 36 13.25 1.65 -9.13
N VAL A 37 13.09 0.33 -9.01
CA VAL A 37 12.58 -0.51 -10.11
C VAL A 37 11.14 -0.15 -10.49
N ASN A 38 10.29 0.19 -9.51
CA ASN A 38 8.88 0.56 -9.71
C ASN A 38 8.56 2.01 -9.25
N SER A 39 9.59 2.83 -9.09
CA SER A 39 9.47 4.23 -8.70
C SER A 39 10.58 5.04 -9.40
N ASN A 40 10.68 6.32 -9.10
CA ASN A 40 11.79 7.14 -9.58
C ASN A 40 12.36 8.03 -8.45
N ARG A 41 13.54 8.58 -8.69
CA ARG A 41 14.25 9.43 -7.72
C ARG A 41 13.55 10.79 -7.50
N GLU A 42 12.79 11.28 -8.48
CA GLU A 42 12.08 12.57 -8.42
C GLU A 42 11.02 12.60 -7.30
N VAL A 43 10.54 11.41 -6.86
CA VAL A 43 9.64 11.32 -5.70
C VAL A 43 10.28 11.89 -4.43
N LEU A 44 11.62 11.82 -4.29
CA LEU A 44 12.35 12.41 -3.16
C LEU A 44 12.21 13.92 -3.12
N ASP A 45 12.17 14.59 -4.27
CA ASP A 45 11.97 16.05 -4.35
C ASP A 45 10.60 16.44 -3.81
N GLY A 46 9.56 15.68 -4.20
CA GLY A 46 8.21 15.86 -3.65
C GLY A 46 8.15 15.65 -2.13
N ILE A 47 8.74 14.56 -1.62
CA ILE A 47 8.83 14.28 -0.18
C ILE A 47 9.55 15.43 0.55
N ASN A 48 10.73 15.86 0.06
CA ASN A 48 11.54 16.89 0.68
C ASN A 48 10.81 18.25 0.69
N GLN A 49 10.12 18.58 -0.40
CA GLN A 49 9.36 19.82 -0.52
C GLN A 49 8.17 19.86 0.45
N ILE A 50 7.43 18.76 0.59
CA ILE A 50 6.30 18.66 1.50
C ILE A 50 6.77 18.69 2.96
N SER A 51 7.74 17.86 3.29
CA SER A 51 8.23 17.69 4.67
C SER A 51 9.16 18.83 5.13
N LYS A 52 9.66 19.65 4.20
CA LYS A 52 10.70 20.67 4.43
C LYS A 52 11.96 20.07 5.09
N ALA A 53 12.27 18.83 4.75
CA ALA A 53 13.40 18.07 5.25
C ALA A 53 14.19 17.48 4.09
N ASN A 54 15.46 17.18 4.30
CA ASN A 54 16.26 16.41 3.35
C ASN A 54 16.33 14.98 3.88
N VAL A 55 15.45 14.11 3.38
CA VAL A 55 15.34 12.74 3.83
C VAL A 55 16.53 11.89 3.38
N ALA A 56 17.06 11.07 4.28
CA ALA A 56 18.15 10.15 3.92
C ALA A 56 17.64 9.06 2.97
N PHE A 57 18.35 8.82 1.88
CA PHE A 57 18.00 7.85 0.85
C PHE A 57 19.18 6.94 0.52
N VAL A 58 18.92 5.63 0.49
CA VAL A 58 19.85 4.58 0.06
C VAL A 58 19.23 3.83 -1.11
N GLU A 59 19.86 3.92 -2.29
CA GLU A 59 19.46 3.14 -3.46
C GLU A 59 20.01 1.73 -3.33
N MET A 60 19.14 0.74 -3.18
CA MET A 60 19.52 -0.66 -3.00
C MET A 60 18.39 -1.63 -3.24
N ASP A 61 18.73 -2.86 -3.58
CA ASP A 61 17.78 -3.99 -3.68
C ASP A 61 17.90 -4.90 -2.44
N PHE A 62 16.80 -5.12 -1.73
CA PHE A 62 16.71 -6.00 -0.58
C PHE A 62 16.88 -7.48 -0.91
N CYS A 63 16.81 -7.87 -2.18
CA CYS A 63 17.15 -9.23 -2.62
C CYS A 63 18.64 -9.54 -2.54
N HIS A 64 19.51 -8.53 -2.41
CA HIS A 64 20.95 -8.67 -2.27
C HIS A 64 21.37 -8.55 -0.81
N GLU A 65 21.70 -9.68 -0.20
CA GLU A 65 22.03 -9.77 1.24
C GLU A 65 23.16 -8.81 1.66
N GLU A 66 24.21 -8.66 0.86
CA GLU A 66 25.34 -7.77 1.12
C GLU A 66 24.88 -6.30 1.19
N SER A 67 23.98 -5.88 0.29
CA SER A 67 23.42 -4.52 0.31
C SER A 67 22.63 -4.26 1.57
N VAL A 68 21.85 -5.26 2.04
CA VAL A 68 21.11 -5.16 3.30
C VAL A 68 22.07 -5.08 4.48
N GLU A 69 23.12 -5.91 4.51
CA GLU A 69 24.16 -5.86 5.54
C GLU A 69 24.81 -4.47 5.63
N ASN A 70 25.21 -3.91 4.49
CA ASN A 70 25.83 -2.58 4.42
C ASN A 70 24.90 -1.47 4.95
N LEU A 71 23.59 -1.53 4.63
CA LEU A 71 22.61 -0.59 5.18
C LEU A 71 22.56 -0.64 6.71
N PHE A 72 22.53 -1.84 7.29
CA PHE A 72 22.43 -2.00 8.74
C PHE A 72 23.75 -1.70 9.47
N GLN A 73 24.90 -1.86 8.80
CA GLN A 73 26.19 -1.40 9.33
C GLN A 73 26.24 0.14 9.37
N LEU A 74 25.73 0.81 8.35
CA LEU A 74 25.66 2.27 8.28
C LEU A 74 24.63 2.85 9.27
N HIS A 75 23.53 2.13 9.48
CA HIS A 75 22.42 2.53 10.35
C HIS A 75 22.03 1.39 11.32
N PRO A 76 22.82 1.11 12.36
CA PRO A 76 22.56 -0.02 13.27
C PRO A 76 21.46 0.26 14.32
N ASP A 77 20.87 1.45 14.32
CA ASP A 77 20.07 2.01 15.41
C ASP A 77 18.62 2.34 15.03
N PHE A 78 18.02 1.58 14.11
CA PHE A 78 16.60 1.73 13.78
C PHE A 78 15.72 1.32 14.96
N ASP A 79 14.71 2.15 15.28
CA ASP A 79 13.71 1.86 16.32
C ASP A 79 12.54 1.02 15.78
N ALA A 80 12.26 1.14 14.47
CA ALA A 80 11.29 0.31 13.76
C ALA A 80 11.57 0.30 12.25
N ILE A 81 10.98 -0.68 11.56
CA ILE A 81 11.04 -0.82 10.11
C ILE A 81 9.63 -0.92 9.55
N ILE A 82 9.37 -0.17 8.47
CA ILE A 82 8.17 -0.35 7.64
C ILE A 82 8.59 -0.98 6.31
N HIS A 83 8.07 -2.17 6.03
CA HIS A 83 8.46 -2.94 4.85
C HIS A 83 7.40 -2.84 3.76
N PHE A 84 7.63 -1.93 2.77
CA PHE A 84 6.82 -1.81 1.55
C PHE A 84 7.48 -2.47 0.34
N ALA A 85 8.80 -2.66 0.33
CA ALA A 85 9.54 -3.15 -0.83
C ALA A 85 8.96 -4.48 -1.32
N ALA A 86 8.22 -4.44 -2.42
CA ALA A 86 7.58 -5.59 -3.06
C ALA A 86 7.08 -5.22 -4.46
N PHE A 87 7.01 -6.17 -5.37
CA PHE A 87 6.21 -6.06 -6.58
C PHE A 87 4.74 -6.27 -6.24
N LYS A 88 3.84 -5.46 -6.83
CA LYS A 88 2.41 -5.41 -6.44
C LYS A 88 1.40 -5.66 -7.56
N ALA A 89 1.83 -5.81 -8.81
CA ALA A 89 0.92 -5.93 -9.94
C ALA A 89 0.37 -7.35 -10.06
N VAL A 90 -0.94 -7.51 -9.80
CA VAL A 90 -1.64 -8.81 -9.80
C VAL A 90 -1.47 -9.52 -11.15
N GLY A 91 -1.76 -8.83 -12.27
CA GLY A 91 -1.67 -9.40 -13.62
C GLY A 91 -0.25 -9.86 -13.96
N GLU A 92 0.76 -8.99 -13.73
CA GLU A 92 2.16 -9.36 -13.97
C GLU A 92 2.61 -10.54 -13.11
N SER A 93 2.08 -10.67 -11.89
CA SER A 93 2.44 -11.81 -11.03
C SER A 93 1.99 -13.15 -11.61
N VAL A 94 0.89 -13.18 -12.36
CA VAL A 94 0.41 -14.39 -13.06
C VAL A 94 1.32 -14.72 -14.24
N GLU A 95 1.81 -13.70 -14.97
CA GLU A 95 2.71 -13.88 -16.10
C GLU A 95 4.14 -14.23 -15.66
N LYS A 96 4.60 -13.67 -14.53
CA LYS A 96 5.98 -13.78 -14.02
C LYS A 96 6.02 -14.24 -12.56
N PRO A 97 5.45 -15.40 -12.20
CA PRO A 97 5.30 -15.80 -10.78
C PRO A 97 6.63 -15.92 -10.04
N LEU A 98 7.66 -16.49 -10.66
CA LEU A 98 8.97 -16.69 -10.01
C LEU A 98 9.66 -15.35 -9.68
N LEU A 99 9.44 -14.31 -10.49
CA LEU A 99 9.93 -12.96 -10.22
C LEU A 99 9.33 -12.42 -8.91
N TYR A 100 8.01 -12.60 -8.74
CA TYR A 100 7.28 -12.15 -7.54
C TYR A 100 7.70 -12.91 -6.28
N TYR A 101 7.79 -14.25 -6.36
CA TYR A 101 8.26 -15.05 -5.23
C TYR A 101 9.68 -14.67 -4.82
N ARG A 102 10.60 -14.58 -5.78
CA ARG A 102 11.98 -14.20 -5.50
C ARG A 102 12.07 -12.81 -4.88
N ASN A 103 11.46 -11.81 -5.51
CA ASN A 103 11.56 -10.45 -5.03
C ASN A 103 10.90 -10.26 -3.65
N ASN A 104 9.64 -10.68 -3.52
CA ASN A 104 8.86 -10.35 -2.34
C ASN A 104 9.24 -11.17 -1.11
N LEU A 105 9.70 -12.41 -1.28
CA LEU A 105 10.06 -13.27 -0.16
C LEU A 105 11.53 -13.13 0.23
N PHE A 106 12.46 -13.05 -0.73
CA PHE A 106 13.88 -12.90 -0.39
C PHE A 106 14.16 -11.55 0.25
N SER A 107 13.52 -10.45 -0.23
CA SER A 107 13.64 -9.16 0.41
C SER A 107 13.18 -9.19 1.88
N LEU A 108 12.09 -9.88 2.17
CA LEU A 108 11.59 -10.04 3.54
C LEU A 108 12.53 -10.89 4.40
N VAL A 109 12.99 -12.04 3.89
CA VAL A 109 13.89 -12.93 4.64
C VAL A 109 15.20 -12.22 4.97
N ASN A 110 15.86 -11.62 3.97
CA ASN A 110 17.10 -10.87 4.19
C ASN A 110 16.93 -9.75 5.23
N LEU A 111 15.79 -9.04 5.18
CA LEU A 111 15.47 -8.00 6.15
C LEU A 111 15.35 -8.58 7.57
N LEU A 112 14.60 -9.67 7.76
CA LEU A 112 14.37 -10.30 9.06
C LEU A 112 15.65 -10.86 9.69
N GLU A 113 16.54 -11.44 8.89
CA GLU A 113 17.86 -11.88 9.36
C GLU A 113 18.67 -10.75 9.94
N LYS A 114 18.65 -9.56 9.29
CA LYS A 114 19.36 -8.36 9.79
C LYS A 114 18.65 -7.77 11.02
N CYS A 115 17.31 -7.76 11.06
CA CYS A 115 16.56 -7.37 12.25
C CYS A 115 16.99 -8.20 13.47
N ASN A 116 17.09 -9.50 13.32
CA ASN A 116 17.56 -10.38 14.40
C ASN A 116 19.02 -10.10 14.80
N LYS A 117 19.93 -9.96 13.82
CA LYS A 117 21.35 -9.69 14.06
C LYS A 117 21.57 -8.36 14.78
N TYR A 118 20.87 -7.30 14.36
CA TYR A 118 21.03 -5.93 14.88
C TYR A 118 20.04 -5.60 16.01
N LYS A 119 19.25 -6.56 16.49
CA LYS A 119 18.29 -6.40 17.60
C LYS A 119 17.19 -5.37 17.35
N ILE A 120 16.72 -5.26 16.11
CA ILE A 120 15.60 -4.41 15.75
C ILE A 120 14.33 -5.24 15.86
N GLU A 121 13.47 -4.89 16.82
CA GLU A 121 12.34 -5.71 17.21
C GLU A 121 11.01 -5.32 16.53
N ASN A 122 10.86 -4.06 16.11
CA ASN A 122 9.56 -3.51 15.67
C ASN A 122 9.45 -3.49 14.15
N ILE A 123 8.50 -4.23 13.60
CA ILE A 123 8.28 -4.34 12.14
C ILE A 123 6.82 -4.08 11.80
N ILE A 124 6.60 -3.20 10.84
CA ILE A 124 5.29 -2.99 10.21
C ILE A 124 5.37 -3.56 8.79
N PHE A 125 4.48 -4.50 8.48
CA PHE A 125 4.45 -5.19 7.21
C PHE A 125 3.29 -4.71 6.35
N SER A 126 3.61 -4.31 5.12
CA SER A 126 2.66 -4.02 4.05
C SER A 126 2.00 -5.31 3.57
N SER A 127 0.89 -5.69 4.21
CA SER A 127 0.05 -6.78 3.75
C SER A 127 -1.07 -6.27 2.83
N SER A 128 -2.02 -7.12 2.48
CA SER A 128 -3.07 -6.81 1.51
C SER A 128 -4.33 -7.62 1.81
N CYS A 129 -5.51 -7.09 1.46
CA CYS A 129 -6.75 -7.86 1.48
C CYS A 129 -6.72 -9.08 0.55
N THR A 130 -5.79 -9.14 -0.41
CA THR A 130 -5.61 -10.31 -1.29
C THR A 130 -5.25 -11.59 -0.54
N VAL A 131 -4.79 -11.50 0.72
CA VAL A 131 -4.55 -12.67 1.58
C VAL A 131 -5.82 -13.45 1.89
N TYR A 132 -6.99 -12.83 1.81
CA TYR A 132 -8.25 -13.51 2.07
C TYR A 132 -8.73 -14.40 0.91
N GLY A 133 -8.18 -14.23 -0.31
CA GLY A 133 -8.71 -14.86 -1.52
C GLY A 133 -10.15 -14.39 -1.76
N ASN A 134 -11.06 -15.34 -2.01
CA ASN A 134 -12.49 -15.06 -2.15
C ASN A 134 -13.21 -15.30 -0.81
N PRO A 135 -13.51 -14.27 0.00
CA PRO A 135 -14.06 -14.43 1.35
C PRO A 135 -15.51 -14.95 1.33
N ASP A 136 -15.90 -15.71 2.39
CA ASP A 136 -17.24 -16.29 2.51
C ASP A 136 -18.29 -15.27 2.96
N SER A 137 -17.86 -14.22 3.64
CA SER A 137 -18.77 -13.22 4.23
C SER A 137 -18.20 -11.81 4.13
N LEU A 138 -19.08 -10.85 4.10
CA LEU A 138 -18.79 -9.42 4.08
C LEU A 138 -19.51 -8.73 5.25
N PRO A 139 -18.93 -7.69 5.86
CA PRO A 139 -17.55 -7.20 5.65
C PRO A 139 -16.49 -8.21 6.09
N VAL A 140 -15.28 -8.16 5.46
CA VAL A 140 -14.20 -9.09 5.76
C VAL A 140 -13.49 -8.67 7.05
N SER A 141 -13.52 -9.52 8.08
CA SER A 141 -12.78 -9.29 9.33
C SER A 141 -11.39 -9.94 9.31
N GLU A 142 -10.52 -9.54 10.24
CA GLU A 142 -9.17 -10.13 10.38
C GLU A 142 -9.20 -11.63 10.74
N ASN A 143 -10.30 -12.10 11.33
CA ASN A 143 -10.54 -13.50 11.67
C ASN A 143 -11.10 -14.33 10.48
N ALA A 144 -11.37 -13.71 9.34
CA ALA A 144 -11.83 -14.44 8.17
C ALA A 144 -10.80 -15.49 7.74
N ALA A 145 -11.26 -16.64 7.27
CA ALA A 145 -10.39 -17.70 6.81
C ALA A 145 -9.50 -17.23 5.66
N ILE A 146 -8.21 -17.52 5.74
CA ILE A 146 -7.26 -17.32 4.66
C ILE A 146 -7.49 -18.45 3.65
N LYS A 147 -7.98 -18.07 2.47
CA LYS A 147 -8.23 -19.02 1.38
C LYS A 147 -7.09 -19.00 0.37
N LEU A 148 -7.16 -19.90 -0.61
CA LEU A 148 -6.20 -19.90 -1.71
C LEU A 148 -6.14 -18.51 -2.36
N ALA A 149 -4.94 -17.99 -2.48
CA ALA A 149 -4.73 -16.69 -3.13
C ALA A 149 -5.08 -16.76 -4.63
N GLU A 150 -5.77 -15.76 -5.12
CA GLU A 150 -6.18 -15.65 -6.53
C GLU A 150 -5.02 -15.29 -7.47
N SER A 151 -3.84 -14.98 -6.92
CA SER A 151 -2.65 -14.62 -7.68
C SER A 151 -1.35 -14.91 -6.93
N PRO A 152 -0.21 -15.09 -7.65
CA PRO A 152 1.10 -15.20 -7.03
C PRO A 152 1.44 -14.00 -6.13
N TYR A 153 1.06 -12.77 -6.50
CA TYR A 153 1.21 -11.62 -5.61
C TYR A 153 0.47 -11.81 -4.28
N GLY A 154 -0.81 -12.18 -4.32
CA GLY A 154 -1.58 -12.46 -3.09
C GLY A 154 -0.94 -13.56 -2.26
N ASN A 155 -0.45 -14.62 -2.91
CA ASN A 155 0.24 -15.72 -2.24
C ASN A 155 1.55 -15.26 -1.59
N THR A 156 2.33 -14.36 -2.22
CA THR A 156 3.54 -13.81 -1.55
C THR A 156 3.19 -13.03 -0.26
N LYS A 157 2.01 -12.40 -0.19
CA LYS A 157 1.56 -11.75 1.04
C LYS A 157 1.12 -12.76 2.11
N GLN A 158 0.43 -13.85 1.72
CA GLN A 158 0.10 -14.96 2.64
C GLN A 158 1.37 -15.58 3.22
N ILE A 159 2.32 -16.01 2.38
CA ILE A 159 3.60 -16.58 2.80
C ILE A 159 4.40 -15.57 3.64
N GLY A 160 4.40 -14.28 3.28
CA GLY A 160 5.06 -13.24 4.07
C GLY A 160 4.51 -13.12 5.49
N GLU A 161 3.18 -13.20 5.67
CA GLU A 161 2.57 -13.24 7.01
C GLU A 161 2.91 -14.53 7.77
N GLU A 162 3.04 -15.68 7.09
CA GLU A 162 3.47 -16.94 7.71
C GLU A 162 4.92 -16.85 8.20
N ILE A 163 5.84 -16.36 7.36
CA ILE A 163 7.25 -16.13 7.72
C ILE A 163 7.35 -15.22 8.95
N LEU A 164 6.58 -14.14 8.98
CA LEU A 164 6.57 -13.20 10.11
C LEU A 164 6.05 -13.84 11.39
N ARG A 165 4.96 -14.63 11.33
CA ARG A 165 4.43 -15.35 12.51
C ARG A 165 5.44 -16.35 13.07
N ASP A 166 6.14 -17.07 12.23
CA ASP A 166 7.15 -18.03 12.66
C ASP A 166 8.40 -17.31 13.21
N SER A 167 8.79 -16.19 12.59
CA SER A 167 9.90 -15.37 13.09
C SER A 167 9.60 -14.75 14.46
N VAL A 168 8.35 -14.32 14.71
CA VAL A 168 7.92 -13.82 16.02
C VAL A 168 7.98 -14.88 17.11
N LYS A 169 7.69 -16.17 16.77
CA LYS A 169 7.82 -17.28 17.73
C LYS A 169 9.28 -17.61 18.07
N ALA A 170 10.17 -17.45 17.09
CA ALA A 170 11.58 -17.81 17.22
C ALA A 170 12.45 -16.68 17.81
N HIS A 171 12.03 -15.44 17.65
CA HIS A 171 12.83 -14.25 17.97
C HIS A 171 12.02 -13.19 18.73
N SER A 172 12.68 -12.18 19.29
CA SER A 172 12.07 -11.08 20.05
C SER A 172 11.40 -10.03 19.13
N LEU A 173 10.82 -10.47 18.01
CA LEU A 173 10.17 -9.58 17.06
C LEU A 173 8.73 -9.22 17.50
N LYS A 174 8.33 -8.00 17.18
CA LYS A 174 6.97 -7.48 17.31
C LYS A 174 6.53 -6.96 15.96
N VAL A 175 5.46 -7.52 15.43
CA VAL A 175 5.03 -7.28 14.07
C VAL A 175 3.59 -6.80 14.03
N ILE A 176 3.32 -5.77 13.22
CA ILE A 176 1.97 -5.38 12.81
C ILE A 176 1.87 -5.55 11.30
N SER A 177 0.97 -6.44 10.85
CA SER A 177 0.60 -6.60 9.45
C SER A 177 -0.63 -5.75 9.15
N LEU A 178 -0.49 -4.81 8.22
CA LEU A 178 -1.59 -3.94 7.78
C LEU A 178 -2.11 -4.44 6.44
N ARG A 179 -3.36 -4.94 6.42
CA ARG A 179 -4.03 -5.48 5.22
C ARG A 179 -4.86 -4.38 4.58
N TYR A 180 -4.29 -3.70 3.58
CA TYR A 180 -5.04 -2.65 2.88
C TYR A 180 -6.00 -3.22 1.85
N PHE A 181 -7.12 -2.50 1.68
CA PHE A 181 -8.03 -2.73 0.55
C PHE A 181 -7.52 -1.95 -0.67
N ASN A 182 -8.27 -1.10 -1.31
CA ASN A 182 -7.85 -0.47 -2.56
C ASN A 182 -7.32 0.96 -2.33
N PRO A 183 -5.99 1.18 -2.23
CA PRO A 183 -5.44 2.52 -2.05
C PRO A 183 -5.66 3.37 -3.30
N ILE A 184 -6.20 4.58 -3.11
CA ILE A 184 -6.35 5.62 -4.12
C ILE A 184 -6.09 7.01 -3.51
N GLY A 185 -6.09 8.06 -4.34
CA GLY A 185 -5.79 9.40 -3.87
C GLY A 185 -4.32 9.80 -4.07
N ALA A 186 -4.01 11.01 -3.73
CA ALA A 186 -2.67 11.57 -3.73
C ALA A 186 -2.52 12.58 -2.59
N HIS A 187 -1.31 13.03 -2.32
CA HIS A 187 -1.10 14.11 -1.36
C HIS A 187 -1.80 15.39 -1.84
N GLU A 188 -2.36 16.15 -0.92
CA GLU A 188 -3.15 17.37 -1.22
C GLU A 188 -2.36 18.44 -2.00
N THR A 189 -1.02 18.45 -1.87
CA THR A 189 -0.14 19.34 -2.63
C THR A 189 0.04 18.93 -4.08
N ALA A 190 -0.40 17.74 -4.49
CA ALA A 190 -0.14 17.13 -5.79
C ALA A 190 1.37 17.03 -6.15
N LEU A 191 2.25 16.87 -5.15
CA LEU A 191 3.69 16.68 -5.34
C LEU A 191 4.10 15.20 -5.28
N ILE A 192 3.28 14.34 -4.67
CA ILE A 192 3.43 12.89 -4.67
C ILE A 192 2.06 12.22 -4.87
N GLY A 193 2.04 11.11 -5.58
CA GLY A 193 0.83 10.36 -5.92
C GLY A 193 1.17 9.02 -6.56
N GLU A 194 0.16 8.30 -7.05
CA GLU A 194 0.40 7.05 -7.78
C GLU A 194 0.94 7.35 -9.17
N LEU A 195 2.12 6.82 -9.49
CA LEU A 195 2.78 6.96 -10.79
C LEU A 195 3.00 5.58 -11.42
N PRO A 196 2.02 5.04 -12.18
CA PRO A 196 2.17 3.76 -12.84
C PRO A 196 3.24 3.82 -13.93
N LEU A 197 4.14 2.86 -13.97
CA LEU A 197 5.04 2.67 -15.11
C LEU A 197 4.28 1.93 -16.22
N GLY A 198 4.09 2.59 -17.36
CA GLY A 198 3.33 2.03 -18.49
C GLY A 198 1.81 2.11 -18.34
N VAL A 199 1.10 1.02 -18.70
CA VAL A 199 -0.36 0.96 -18.61
C VAL A 199 -0.80 0.74 -17.18
N PRO A 200 -1.65 1.61 -16.58
CA PRO A 200 -2.15 1.38 -15.22
C PRO A 200 -2.96 0.08 -15.14
N ASN A 201 -2.72 -0.67 -14.07
CA ASN A 201 -3.54 -1.83 -13.72
C ASN A 201 -4.68 -1.47 -12.77
N ASN A 202 -4.57 -0.32 -12.06
CA ASN A 202 -5.57 0.16 -11.11
C ASN A 202 -6.59 1.06 -11.80
N LEU A 203 -7.84 1.03 -11.32
CA LEU A 203 -8.97 1.76 -11.91
C LEU A 203 -8.73 3.28 -11.94
N VAL A 204 -8.36 3.90 -10.80
CA VAL A 204 -8.32 5.36 -10.69
C VAL A 204 -7.23 5.99 -11.57
N PRO A 205 -5.97 5.51 -11.61
CA PRO A 205 -5.00 6.01 -12.58
C PRO A 205 -5.44 5.82 -14.04
N PHE A 206 -6.18 4.74 -14.35
CA PHE A 206 -6.72 4.54 -15.68
C PHE A 206 -7.81 5.58 -16.02
N ILE A 207 -8.68 5.90 -15.05
CA ILE A 207 -9.71 6.95 -15.17
C ILE A 207 -9.06 8.31 -15.40
N THR A 208 -8.08 8.72 -14.56
CA THR A 208 -7.43 10.02 -14.67
C THR A 208 -6.67 10.18 -15.99
N GLN A 209 -5.97 9.12 -16.43
CA GLN A 209 -5.31 9.10 -17.74
C GLN A 209 -6.29 9.16 -18.91
N THR A 210 -7.48 8.60 -18.78
CA THR A 210 -8.54 8.73 -19.79
C THR A 210 -9.08 10.16 -19.83
N ALA A 211 -9.33 10.75 -18.67
CA ALA A 211 -9.84 12.12 -18.57
C ALA A 211 -8.88 13.16 -19.14
N ILE A 212 -7.55 12.96 -19.01
CA ILE A 212 -6.54 13.89 -19.56
C ILE A 212 -6.18 13.57 -21.04
N GLY A 213 -6.81 12.55 -21.63
CA GLY A 213 -6.63 12.21 -23.04
C GLY A 213 -5.44 11.30 -23.36
N LEU A 214 -4.77 10.75 -22.36
CA LEU A 214 -3.69 9.77 -22.56
C LEU A 214 -4.23 8.39 -22.96
N ARG A 215 -5.50 8.11 -22.69
CA ARG A 215 -6.20 6.88 -23.06
C ARG A 215 -7.54 7.19 -23.70
N GLU A 216 -7.96 6.30 -24.60
CA GLU A 216 -9.20 6.49 -25.37
C GLU A 216 -10.44 6.35 -24.50
N LYS A 217 -10.51 5.29 -23.68
CA LYS A 217 -11.68 4.95 -22.88
C LYS A 217 -11.37 4.04 -21.71
N VAL A 218 -12.22 4.05 -20.68
CA VAL A 218 -12.24 3.08 -19.58
C VAL A 218 -13.08 1.87 -19.95
N THR A 219 -12.63 0.66 -19.64
CA THR A 219 -13.46 -0.54 -19.74
C THR A 219 -13.96 -0.95 -18.35
N VAL A 220 -15.29 -0.95 -18.17
CA VAL A 220 -15.95 -1.53 -16.99
C VAL A 220 -16.14 -3.02 -17.25
N PHE A 221 -15.50 -3.88 -16.46
CA PHE A 221 -15.52 -5.33 -16.66
C PHE A 221 -16.73 -5.97 -15.97
N GLY A 222 -17.77 -6.30 -16.78
CA GLY A 222 -19.03 -6.86 -16.32
C GLY A 222 -20.03 -5.80 -15.84
N ASN A 223 -21.31 -6.08 -16.06
CA ASN A 223 -22.46 -5.28 -15.59
C ASN A 223 -23.60 -6.17 -15.09
N ASP A 224 -23.29 -7.41 -14.80
CA ASP A 224 -24.23 -8.47 -14.44
C ASP A 224 -23.87 -9.15 -13.10
N TYR A 225 -23.00 -8.51 -12.29
CA TYR A 225 -22.73 -8.94 -10.93
C TYR A 225 -23.93 -8.65 -10.02
N LYS A 226 -24.09 -9.44 -8.93
CA LYS A 226 -25.16 -9.23 -7.94
C LYS A 226 -24.82 -8.04 -7.02
N THR A 227 -24.67 -6.87 -7.59
CA THR A 227 -24.35 -5.61 -6.95
C THR A 227 -25.40 -4.56 -7.29
N ILE A 228 -25.30 -3.37 -6.69
CA ILE A 228 -26.32 -2.31 -6.86
C ILE A 228 -26.49 -1.83 -8.32
N ASP A 229 -25.41 -1.87 -9.11
CA ASP A 229 -25.39 -1.40 -10.50
C ASP A 229 -24.78 -2.42 -11.48
N GLY A 230 -24.55 -3.63 -11.02
CA GLY A 230 -24.02 -4.72 -11.82
C GLY A 230 -22.50 -4.72 -11.98
N SER A 231 -21.77 -3.68 -11.55
CA SER A 231 -20.31 -3.64 -11.60
C SER A 231 -19.67 -4.11 -10.27
N CYS A 232 -18.40 -4.48 -10.30
CA CYS A 232 -17.68 -4.93 -9.09
C CYS A 232 -17.63 -3.85 -8.02
N VAL A 233 -17.67 -4.28 -6.74
CA VAL A 233 -17.59 -3.39 -5.56
C VAL A 233 -16.25 -3.57 -4.84
N ARG A 234 -15.58 -2.47 -4.53
CA ARG A 234 -14.31 -2.44 -3.79
C ARG A 234 -14.36 -1.41 -2.68
N ASP A 235 -13.62 -1.65 -1.62
CA ASP A 235 -13.37 -0.68 -0.56
C ASP A 235 -12.16 0.19 -0.97
N TYR A 236 -12.44 1.41 -1.38
CA TYR A 236 -11.41 2.38 -1.72
C TYR A 236 -11.02 3.19 -0.49
N ILE A 237 -9.73 3.33 -0.27
CA ILE A 237 -9.17 4.04 0.88
C ILE A 237 -8.11 5.04 0.44
N HIS A 238 -8.13 6.22 1.06
CA HIS A 238 -7.16 7.26 0.74
C HIS A 238 -5.75 6.89 1.18
N VAL A 239 -4.76 7.06 0.30
CA VAL A 239 -3.36 6.71 0.58
C VAL A 239 -2.79 7.41 1.81
N VAL A 240 -3.20 8.66 2.10
CA VAL A 240 -2.78 9.39 3.30
C VAL A 240 -3.36 8.77 4.57
N ASP A 241 -4.59 8.22 4.53
CA ASP A 241 -5.16 7.52 5.69
C ASP A 241 -4.41 6.21 5.97
N ILE A 242 -3.99 5.49 4.91
CA ILE A 242 -3.09 4.34 5.06
C ILE A 242 -1.74 4.79 5.65
N ALA A 243 -1.14 5.87 5.16
CA ALA A 243 0.11 6.41 5.68
C ALA A 243 0.03 6.72 7.17
N LYS A 244 -1.04 7.39 7.61
CA LYS A 244 -1.32 7.65 9.04
C LYS A 244 -1.45 6.38 9.86
N ALA A 245 -2.08 5.31 9.32
CA ALA A 245 -2.15 4.02 10.00
C ALA A 245 -0.77 3.42 10.26
N HIS A 246 0.19 3.57 9.33
CA HIS A 246 1.57 3.12 9.52
C HIS A 246 2.28 3.89 10.63
N VAL A 247 2.06 5.22 10.69
CA VAL A 247 2.61 6.04 11.79
C VAL A 247 2.07 5.57 13.13
N ILE A 248 0.76 5.35 13.25
CA ILE A 248 0.12 4.86 14.48
C ILE A 248 0.65 3.47 14.85
N ALA A 249 0.81 2.57 13.88
CA ALA A 249 1.37 1.23 14.09
C ALA A 249 2.82 1.30 14.61
N CYS A 250 3.67 2.18 14.04
CA CYS A 250 5.01 2.44 14.54
C CYS A 250 4.99 2.93 15.99
N GLN A 251 4.19 3.94 16.27
CA GLN A 251 4.04 4.50 17.62
C GLN A 251 3.55 3.44 18.62
N ARG A 252 2.61 2.57 18.21
CA ARG A 252 2.09 1.47 19.02
C ARG A 252 3.19 0.48 19.43
N LEU A 253 4.01 0.03 18.48
CA LEU A 253 5.10 -0.91 18.76
C LEU A 253 6.20 -0.27 19.60
N ILE A 254 6.66 0.93 19.25
CA ILE A 254 7.72 1.63 19.96
C ILE A 254 7.29 1.95 21.40
N ALA A 255 6.03 2.32 21.60
CA ALA A 255 5.46 2.56 22.95
C ALA A 255 5.10 1.27 23.70
N LYS A 256 5.36 0.08 23.12
CA LYS A 256 5.04 -1.24 23.69
C LYS A 256 3.56 -1.38 24.08
N LYS A 257 2.66 -0.86 23.23
CA LYS A 257 1.20 -0.93 23.42
C LYS A 257 0.55 -2.08 22.65
N ASN A 258 1.33 -2.88 21.92
CA ASN A 258 0.85 -4.10 21.28
C ASN A 258 0.40 -5.11 22.35
N LYS A 259 -0.73 -5.78 22.10
CA LYS A 259 -1.30 -6.83 22.98
C LYS A 259 -0.63 -8.18 22.72
N GLU A 260 -0.31 -8.42 21.45
CA GLU A 260 0.34 -9.64 20.97
C GLU A 260 1.62 -9.27 20.21
N ASN A 261 2.57 -10.19 20.13
CA ASN A 261 3.79 -9.96 19.36
C ASN A 261 3.55 -9.96 17.85
N TYR A 262 2.41 -10.50 17.40
CA TYR A 262 1.95 -10.44 16.02
C TYR A 262 0.51 -9.95 16.00
N GLU A 263 0.30 -8.74 15.48
CA GLU A 263 -1.04 -8.15 15.32
C GLU A 263 -1.35 -7.94 13.84
N VAL A 264 -2.62 -8.02 13.50
CA VAL A 264 -3.11 -7.79 12.12
C VAL A 264 -4.27 -6.80 12.18
N PHE A 265 -4.30 -5.86 11.23
CA PHE A 265 -5.39 -4.89 11.10
C PHE A 265 -5.80 -4.69 9.64
N ASN A 266 -7.09 -4.72 9.38
CA ASN A 266 -7.66 -4.32 8.10
C ASN A 266 -7.71 -2.80 7.98
N LEU A 267 -7.22 -2.27 6.85
CA LEU A 267 -7.31 -0.85 6.54
C LEU A 267 -8.21 -0.63 5.32
N GLY A 268 -9.41 -0.19 5.60
CA GLY A 268 -10.45 0.16 4.63
C GLY A 268 -11.33 1.27 5.19
N THR A 269 -12.35 1.65 4.46
CA THR A 269 -13.39 2.57 4.93
C THR A 269 -14.57 1.83 5.57
N GLY A 270 -14.63 0.49 5.38
CA GLY A 270 -15.78 -0.33 5.73
C GLY A 270 -16.97 -0.14 4.78
N ARG A 271 -16.78 0.61 3.71
CA ARG A 271 -17.78 0.89 2.69
C ARG A 271 -17.29 0.46 1.31
N GLY A 272 -18.07 -0.38 0.65
CA GLY A 272 -17.81 -0.73 -0.75
C GLY A 272 -18.38 0.33 -1.70
N ASN A 273 -17.61 0.69 -2.74
CA ASN A 273 -18.06 1.50 -3.85
C ASN A 273 -17.95 0.70 -5.14
N SER A 274 -18.95 0.81 -6.02
CA SER A 274 -18.95 0.15 -7.32
C SER A 274 -18.05 0.88 -8.32
N VAL A 275 -17.61 0.18 -9.37
CA VAL A 275 -16.81 0.80 -10.45
C VAL A 275 -17.56 1.95 -11.10
N LEU A 276 -18.87 1.80 -11.35
CA LEU A 276 -19.69 2.86 -11.94
C LEU A 276 -19.91 4.03 -10.98
N GLU A 277 -20.02 3.78 -9.66
CA GLU A 277 -20.05 4.84 -8.65
C GLU A 277 -18.75 5.66 -8.65
N VAL A 278 -17.59 5.01 -8.75
CA VAL A 278 -16.28 5.69 -8.88
C VAL A 278 -16.23 6.55 -10.13
N ILE A 279 -16.68 6.06 -11.28
CA ILE A 279 -16.71 6.82 -12.54
C ILE A 279 -17.60 8.07 -12.38
N LYS A 280 -18.84 7.90 -11.91
CA LYS A 280 -19.78 9.02 -11.72
C LYS A 280 -19.27 10.06 -10.71
N THR A 281 -18.65 9.59 -9.61
CA THR A 281 -18.07 10.50 -8.63
C THR A 281 -16.89 11.25 -9.22
N PHE A 282 -16.05 10.60 -10.04
CA PHE A 282 -14.96 11.27 -10.74
C PHE A 282 -15.48 12.34 -11.72
N GLU A 283 -16.51 12.03 -12.52
CA GLU A 283 -17.14 13.03 -13.41
C GLU A 283 -17.64 14.25 -12.63
N LYS A 284 -18.27 14.01 -11.46
CA LYS A 284 -18.75 15.09 -10.58
C LYS A 284 -17.60 15.99 -10.09
N VAL A 285 -16.50 15.41 -9.56
CA VAL A 285 -15.41 16.20 -8.94
C VAL A 285 -14.48 16.83 -9.97
N SER A 286 -14.33 16.21 -11.14
CA SER A 286 -13.45 16.70 -12.20
C SER A 286 -14.14 17.69 -13.15
N GLY A 287 -15.48 17.64 -13.24
CA GLY A 287 -16.27 18.33 -14.27
C GLY A 287 -16.09 17.75 -15.68
N MET A 288 -15.43 16.59 -15.81
CA MET A 288 -15.14 15.95 -17.09
C MET A 288 -16.11 14.79 -17.31
N GLN A 289 -16.59 14.62 -18.53
CA GLN A 289 -17.32 13.43 -18.91
C GLN A 289 -16.35 12.36 -19.39
N LEU A 290 -16.42 11.15 -18.77
CA LEU A 290 -15.55 10.03 -19.12
C LEU A 290 -16.09 9.20 -20.28
N ASN A 291 -15.22 8.91 -21.22
CA ASN A 291 -15.48 7.89 -22.22
C ASN A 291 -15.27 6.50 -21.59
N TYR A 292 -16.35 5.70 -21.43
CA TYR A 292 -16.24 4.33 -20.95
C TYR A 292 -17.15 3.37 -21.70
N THR A 293 -16.78 2.10 -21.70
CA THR A 293 -17.55 1.00 -22.29
C THR A 293 -17.67 -0.15 -21.30
N ILE A 294 -18.74 -0.93 -21.42
CA ILE A 294 -18.92 -2.15 -20.64
C ILE A 294 -18.37 -3.32 -21.47
N GLY A 295 -17.42 -4.05 -20.85
CA GLY A 295 -16.86 -5.27 -21.42
C GLY A 295 -17.32 -6.54 -20.69
N ALA A 296 -16.86 -7.70 -21.14
CA ALA A 296 -17.08 -8.97 -20.45
C ALA A 296 -16.43 -8.96 -19.05
N ARG A 297 -16.90 -9.84 -18.16
CA ARG A 297 -16.25 -10.06 -16.85
C ARG A 297 -14.79 -10.43 -17.04
N ARG A 298 -13.92 -9.89 -16.21
CA ARG A 298 -12.50 -10.28 -16.14
C ARG A 298 -12.38 -11.53 -15.27
N SER A 299 -11.62 -12.52 -15.73
CA SER A 299 -11.36 -13.74 -14.94
C SER A 299 -10.65 -13.38 -13.62
N GLY A 300 -11.09 -13.99 -12.53
CA GLY A 300 -10.53 -13.77 -11.19
C GLY A 300 -11.06 -12.52 -10.47
N ASP A 301 -11.97 -11.74 -11.07
CA ASP A 301 -12.59 -10.63 -10.36
C ASP A 301 -13.59 -11.13 -9.31
N VAL A 302 -13.35 -10.76 -8.05
CA VAL A 302 -14.29 -10.96 -6.94
C VAL A 302 -15.42 -9.95 -7.09
N GLU A 303 -16.67 -10.39 -6.90
CA GLU A 303 -17.85 -9.54 -7.07
C GLU A 303 -17.84 -8.34 -6.11
N GLN A 304 -17.62 -8.61 -4.83
CA GLN A 304 -17.58 -7.57 -3.78
C GLN A 304 -16.50 -7.89 -2.75
N VAL A 305 -15.76 -6.89 -2.31
CA VAL A 305 -14.84 -7.00 -1.18
C VAL A 305 -14.70 -5.66 -0.46
N TYR A 306 -14.98 -5.63 0.87
CA TYR A 306 -14.80 -4.47 1.74
C TYR A 306 -14.52 -4.90 3.19
N ALA A 307 -13.84 -4.03 3.94
CA ALA A 307 -13.30 -4.32 5.25
C ALA A 307 -14.34 -4.30 6.37
N ASP A 308 -14.20 -5.17 7.37
CA ASP A 308 -14.59 -4.82 8.74
C ASP A 308 -13.42 -4.04 9.37
N THR A 309 -13.67 -2.80 9.76
CA THR A 309 -12.66 -1.88 10.30
C THR A 309 -12.69 -1.76 11.82
N LYS A 310 -13.56 -2.51 12.48
CA LYS A 310 -13.78 -2.38 13.94
C LYS A 310 -12.52 -2.62 14.75
N LEU A 311 -11.68 -3.59 14.36
CA LEU A 311 -10.46 -3.89 15.09
C LEU A 311 -9.45 -2.73 14.96
N ALA A 312 -9.26 -2.19 13.75
CA ALA A 312 -8.40 -1.04 13.53
C ALA A 312 -8.90 0.21 14.29
N ASN A 313 -10.21 0.45 14.30
CA ASN A 313 -10.79 1.58 14.99
C ASN A 313 -10.62 1.48 16.52
N ASN A 314 -10.90 0.31 17.11
CA ASN A 314 -10.93 0.14 18.55
C ASN A 314 -9.56 -0.13 19.17
N GLU A 315 -8.72 -0.92 18.49
CA GLU A 315 -7.45 -1.41 19.04
C GLU A 315 -6.23 -0.63 18.53
N LEU A 316 -6.19 -0.34 17.22
CA LEU A 316 -5.13 0.50 16.66
C LEU A 316 -5.41 1.99 16.93
N GLY A 317 -6.68 2.39 17.12
CA GLY A 317 -7.09 3.77 17.32
C GLY A 317 -7.05 4.58 16.03
N TRP A 318 -7.23 3.92 14.88
CA TRP A 318 -7.20 4.51 13.56
C TRP A 318 -8.55 4.42 12.86
N VAL A 319 -8.92 5.48 12.15
CA VAL A 319 -10.14 5.57 11.33
C VAL A 319 -9.80 6.22 9.99
N ALA A 320 -10.37 5.72 8.89
CA ALA A 320 -10.29 6.41 7.60
C ALA A 320 -11.13 7.70 7.64
N GLU A 321 -10.52 8.82 7.27
CA GLU A 321 -11.13 10.16 7.42
C GLU A 321 -11.65 10.72 6.09
N ARG A 322 -11.07 10.27 4.95
CA ARG A 322 -11.33 10.85 3.63
C ARG A 322 -12.37 10.03 2.87
N ASP A 323 -13.31 10.73 2.24
CA ASP A 323 -14.36 10.14 1.42
C ASP A 323 -13.91 9.94 -0.05
N LEU A 324 -14.78 9.31 -0.85
CA LEU A 324 -14.49 9.00 -2.24
C LEU A 324 -14.28 10.28 -3.09
N GLU A 325 -15.00 11.37 -2.80
CA GLU A 325 -14.86 12.64 -3.54
C GLU A 325 -13.46 13.24 -3.30
N ASN A 326 -12.98 13.23 -2.05
CA ASN A 326 -11.64 13.68 -1.72
C ASN A 326 -10.56 12.81 -2.38
N MET A 327 -10.72 11.49 -2.31
CA MET A 327 -9.82 10.53 -2.95
C MET A 327 -9.65 10.79 -4.45
N LEU A 328 -10.76 11.00 -5.15
CA LEU A 328 -10.76 11.22 -6.60
C LEU A 328 -10.29 12.64 -6.97
N SER A 329 -10.63 13.64 -6.16
CA SER A 329 -10.16 15.03 -6.36
C SER A 329 -8.63 15.13 -6.25
N THR A 330 -8.02 14.49 -5.25
CA THR A 330 -6.57 14.48 -5.07
C THR A 330 -5.87 13.69 -6.17
N SER A 331 -6.43 12.53 -6.58
CA SER A 331 -5.92 11.76 -7.74
C SER A 331 -5.94 12.59 -9.02
N TRP A 332 -7.01 13.36 -9.25
CA TRP A 332 -7.12 14.23 -10.42
C TRP A 332 -6.15 15.40 -10.38
N ALA A 333 -5.97 16.03 -9.22
CA ALA A 333 -4.98 17.09 -9.04
C ALA A 333 -3.57 16.60 -9.35
N TRP A 334 -3.20 15.40 -8.88
CA TRP A 334 -1.93 14.74 -9.18
C TRP A 334 -1.75 14.48 -10.68
N GLU A 335 -2.72 13.87 -11.35
CA GLU A 335 -2.62 13.60 -12.79
C GLU A 335 -2.40 14.88 -13.59
N LYS A 336 -3.12 15.97 -13.26
CA LYS A 336 -2.91 17.28 -13.91
C LYS A 336 -1.50 17.81 -13.68
N SER A 337 -0.95 17.68 -12.47
CA SER A 337 0.39 18.21 -12.16
C SER A 337 1.49 17.52 -12.94
N ILE A 338 1.44 16.19 -13.08
CA ILE A 338 2.45 15.43 -13.83
C ILE A 338 2.31 15.56 -15.34
N SER A 339 1.10 15.90 -15.83
CA SER A 339 0.86 16.08 -17.27
C SER A 339 1.26 17.48 -17.78
N THR A 340 1.25 18.48 -16.90
CA THR A 340 1.68 19.86 -17.23
C THR A 340 3.20 19.99 -17.29
N ASN A 341 3.92 19.05 -16.65
CA ASN A 341 5.39 19.05 -16.58
C ASN A 341 6.05 18.15 -17.66
N LYS A 342 5.25 17.57 -18.58
CA LYS A 342 5.71 16.84 -19.78
C LYS A 342 5.58 17.71 -21.02
#